data_f46044578d8e2a70660691e7189eb08f
#
_entry.id   f46044578d8e2a70660691e7189eb08f
#
_cell.length_a   1.000
_cell.length_b   1.000
_cell.length_c   1.000
_cell.angle_alpha   90.00
_cell.angle_beta   90.00
_cell.angle_gamma   90.00
#
_symmetry.space_group_name_H-M   'P 1'
#
loop_
_entity.id
_entity.type
_entity.pdbx_description
1 polymer ?
#
loop_
_entity_poly.entity_id
_entity_poly.type
_entity_poly.pdbx_seq_one_letter_code
_entity_poly.pdbx_strand_id
1 'polypeptide(L)'
;KKYTDIYIDAFNEVIDLYESEGGIPKGTLKLTSINDHVLDEWFKSWYEKSNRFKHGNWHWDRMIAKRRKKCKRFDLAIWSGGVLCGLTLGGVSRGNKTVRIDYIEANPNKHPLDKKIAGIAIAVAISVGQKINASHVAIFNPVNDKVESLYRQFGFQRMSIYGRFLKNVMYLEVPSPN
;
A
#
# COMPACT_ATOMS: atom_id res chain seq x y z
N LYS A 1 -7.24 9.58 18.22
CA LYS A 1 -6.69 10.11 16.94
C LYS A 1 -7.64 9.76 15.78
N LYS A 2 -7.88 10.70 14.88
CA LYS A 2 -8.59 10.43 13.64
C LYS A 2 -7.68 9.59 12.72
N TYR A 3 -8.27 8.75 11.85
CA TYR A 3 -7.48 7.94 10.91
C TYR A 3 -6.55 8.78 10.03
N THR A 4 -6.96 10.00 9.67
CA THR A 4 -6.11 10.94 8.92
C THR A 4 -4.79 11.23 9.63
N ASP A 5 -4.82 11.50 10.94
CA ASP A 5 -3.61 11.78 11.73
C ASP A 5 -2.71 10.54 11.82
N ILE A 6 -3.33 9.35 11.99
CA ILE A 6 -2.62 8.07 12.00
C ILE A 6 -1.88 7.83 10.68
N TYR A 7 -2.52 8.12 9.55
CA TYR A 7 -1.90 7.94 8.24
C TYR A 7 -0.76 8.93 8.00
N ILE A 8 -0.92 10.19 8.40
CA ILE A 8 0.14 11.20 8.29
C ILE A 8 1.36 10.78 9.13
N ASP A 9 1.14 10.36 10.37
CA ASP A 9 2.21 9.87 11.24
C ASP A 9 2.93 8.66 10.62
N ALA A 10 2.18 7.69 10.07
CA ALA A 10 2.73 6.52 9.41
C ALA A 10 3.52 6.87 8.14
N PHE A 11 3.04 7.83 7.35
CA PHE A 11 3.74 8.30 6.16
C PHE A 11 5.09 8.91 6.53
N ASN A 12 5.13 9.79 7.54
CA ASN A 12 6.35 10.42 7.97
C ASN A 12 7.39 9.41 8.48
N GLU A 13 6.97 8.44 9.29
CA GLU A 13 7.86 7.37 9.77
C GLU A 13 8.47 6.56 8.61
N VAL A 14 7.68 6.20 7.61
CA VAL A 14 8.17 5.43 6.48
C VAL A 14 9.05 6.26 5.56
N ILE A 15 8.76 7.56 5.38
CA ILE A 15 9.64 8.47 4.65
C ILE A 15 11.01 8.52 5.35
N ASP A 16 11.04 8.75 6.65
CA ASP A 16 12.28 8.82 7.44
C ASP A 16 13.07 7.51 7.34
N LEU A 17 12.41 6.36 7.44
CA LEU A 17 13.03 5.05 7.33
C LEU A 17 13.70 4.85 5.96
N TYR A 18 12.97 5.10 4.89
CA TYR A 18 13.48 4.85 3.53
C TYR A 18 14.53 5.86 3.08
N GLU A 19 14.45 7.09 3.53
CA GLU A 19 15.45 8.12 3.25
C GLU A 19 16.72 7.96 4.10
N SER A 20 16.64 7.34 5.29
CA SER A 20 17.81 7.06 6.13
C SER A 20 18.48 5.71 5.81
N GLU A 21 17.71 4.66 5.58
CA GLU A 21 18.21 3.28 5.47
C GLU A 21 17.87 2.60 4.13
N GLY A 22 16.81 3.06 3.45
CA GLY A 22 16.28 2.42 2.25
C GLY A 22 16.93 2.84 0.92
N GLY A 23 17.96 3.68 0.95
CA GLY A 23 18.68 4.12 -0.25
C GLY A 23 17.90 5.09 -1.14
N ILE A 24 16.87 5.76 -0.61
CA ILE A 24 16.14 6.82 -1.30
C ILE A 24 16.76 8.17 -0.92
N PRO A 25 17.09 9.03 -1.90
CA PRO A 25 17.66 10.34 -1.59
C PRO A 25 16.74 11.19 -0.70
N LYS A 26 17.32 11.85 0.29
CA LYS A 26 16.59 12.69 1.25
C LYS A 26 15.77 13.78 0.55
N GLY A 27 14.52 13.97 1.01
CA GLY A 27 13.59 14.96 0.48
C GLY A 27 12.94 14.61 -0.85
N THR A 28 13.17 13.40 -1.39
CA THR A 28 12.57 12.99 -2.67
C THR A 28 11.33 12.14 -2.51
N LEU A 29 11.21 11.35 -1.45
CA LEU A 29 10.05 10.51 -1.18
C LEU A 29 8.90 11.33 -0.61
N LYS A 30 7.73 11.22 -1.22
CA LYS A 30 6.50 11.83 -0.73
C LYS A 30 5.39 10.78 -0.71
N LEU A 31 4.69 10.68 0.39
CA LEU A 31 3.55 9.79 0.59
C LEU A 31 2.30 10.61 0.88
N THR A 32 1.23 10.33 0.17
CA THR A 32 -0.06 11.03 0.32
C THR A 32 -1.22 10.05 0.24
N SER A 33 -2.39 10.46 0.71
CA SER A 33 -3.64 9.78 0.33
C SER A 33 -3.95 10.02 -1.15
N ILE A 34 -4.79 9.16 -1.73
CA ILE A 34 -5.24 9.29 -3.12
C ILE A 34 -6.37 10.33 -3.18
N ASN A 35 -6.05 11.51 -3.64
CA ASN A 35 -6.95 12.63 -3.87
C ASN A 35 -7.16 12.87 -5.38
N ASP A 36 -7.93 13.90 -5.73
CA ASP A 36 -8.24 14.21 -7.12
C ASP A 36 -6.97 14.55 -7.94
N HIS A 37 -6.00 15.25 -7.36
CA HIS A 37 -4.71 15.50 -8.01
C HIS A 37 -3.93 14.21 -8.36
N VAL A 38 -3.93 13.24 -7.46
CA VAL A 38 -3.32 11.92 -7.72
C VAL A 38 -4.04 11.20 -8.85
N LEU A 39 -5.38 11.24 -8.87
CA LEU A 39 -6.17 10.60 -9.92
C LEU A 39 -5.98 11.27 -11.27
N ASP A 40 -5.86 12.59 -11.33
CA ASP A 40 -5.55 13.33 -12.56
C ASP A 40 -4.17 12.93 -13.11
N GLU A 41 -3.14 12.84 -12.25
CA GLU A 41 -1.81 12.40 -12.66
C GLU A 41 -1.80 10.93 -13.11
N TRP A 42 -2.50 10.03 -12.41
CA TRP A 42 -2.66 8.65 -12.83
C TRP A 42 -3.32 8.55 -14.20
N PHE A 43 -4.41 9.25 -14.43
CA PHE A 43 -5.11 9.25 -15.71
C PHE A 43 -4.21 9.75 -16.84
N LYS A 44 -3.52 10.87 -16.63
CA LYS A 44 -2.61 11.48 -17.60
C LYS A 44 -1.41 10.61 -17.93
N SER A 45 -0.80 9.97 -16.93
CA SER A 45 0.51 9.33 -17.07
C SER A 45 0.47 7.81 -17.18
N TRP A 46 -0.58 7.14 -16.66
CA TRP A 46 -0.65 5.67 -16.60
C TRP A 46 -1.80 5.05 -17.39
N TYR A 47 -2.97 5.70 -17.41
CA TYR A 47 -4.24 5.07 -17.80
C TYR A 47 -4.20 4.38 -19.17
N GLU A 48 -3.65 5.01 -20.19
CA GLU A 48 -3.60 4.50 -21.55
C GLU A 48 -2.27 3.83 -21.92
N LYS A 49 -1.40 3.57 -20.95
CA LYS A 49 -0.10 2.96 -21.25
C LYS A 49 -0.26 1.47 -21.56
N SER A 50 0.23 1.06 -22.73
CA SER A 50 0.15 -0.33 -23.22
C SER A 50 0.94 -1.32 -22.37
N ASN A 51 1.95 -0.86 -21.63
CA ASN A 51 2.79 -1.66 -20.76
C ASN A 51 2.27 -1.81 -19.32
N ARG A 52 1.05 -1.34 -19.02
CA ARG A 52 0.40 -1.66 -17.74
C ARG A 52 0.20 -3.17 -17.63
N PHE A 53 0.55 -3.72 -16.49
CA PHE A 53 0.42 -5.16 -16.24
C PHE A 53 -1.03 -5.61 -16.37
N LYS A 54 -1.24 -6.76 -17.02
CA LYS A 54 -2.59 -7.35 -17.22
C LYS A 54 -3.42 -7.47 -15.94
N HIS A 55 -2.76 -7.73 -14.80
CA HIS A 55 -3.41 -7.88 -13.50
C HIS A 55 -3.32 -6.64 -12.61
N GLY A 56 -2.69 -5.55 -13.07
CA GLY A 56 -2.58 -4.25 -12.39
C GLY A 56 -3.30 -3.13 -13.13
N ASN A 57 -4.15 -3.46 -14.09
CA ASN A 57 -4.83 -2.48 -14.94
C ASN A 57 -6.18 -2.05 -14.33
N TRP A 58 -6.15 -1.51 -13.11
CA TRP A 58 -7.37 -1.10 -12.42
C TRP A 58 -7.80 0.31 -12.78
N HIS A 59 -9.10 0.57 -12.67
CA HIS A 59 -9.71 1.90 -12.79
C HIS A 59 -9.70 2.58 -11.41
N TRP A 60 -8.62 3.25 -11.07
CA TRP A 60 -8.39 3.85 -9.76
C TRP A 60 -9.44 4.91 -9.41
N ASP A 61 -9.87 5.72 -10.37
CA ASP A 61 -10.95 6.69 -10.21
C ASP A 61 -12.25 6.06 -9.71
N ARG A 62 -12.67 4.94 -10.32
CA ARG A 62 -13.88 4.20 -9.93
C ARG A 62 -13.72 3.51 -8.58
N MET A 63 -12.56 2.93 -8.30
CA MET A 63 -12.29 2.25 -7.03
C MET A 63 -12.28 3.23 -5.86
N ILE A 64 -11.65 4.39 -6.03
CA ILE A 64 -11.63 5.44 -5.02
C ILE A 64 -13.02 6.02 -4.82
N ALA A 65 -13.78 6.29 -5.89
CA ALA A 65 -15.15 6.79 -5.80
C ALA A 65 -16.05 5.87 -4.96
N LYS A 66 -15.98 4.55 -5.18
CA LYS A 66 -16.73 3.54 -4.41
C LYS A 66 -16.38 3.53 -2.90
N ARG A 67 -15.18 3.95 -2.54
CA ARG A 67 -14.67 3.93 -1.16
C ARG A 67 -14.56 5.32 -0.53
N ARG A 68 -14.94 6.39 -1.22
CA ARG A 68 -14.77 7.79 -0.79
C ARG A 68 -15.42 8.07 0.59
N LYS A 69 -16.54 7.44 0.89
CA LYS A 69 -17.27 7.59 2.16
C LYS A 69 -16.85 6.63 3.27
N LYS A 70 -15.88 5.72 3.02
CA LYS A 70 -15.44 4.74 4.01
C LYS A 70 -14.37 5.35 4.90
N CYS A 71 -14.70 5.66 6.15
CA CYS A 71 -13.78 6.26 7.13
C CYS A 71 -12.53 5.41 7.44
N LYS A 72 -12.61 4.10 7.23
CA LYS A 72 -11.50 3.15 7.42
C LYS A 72 -10.82 2.76 6.10
N ARG A 73 -10.92 3.59 5.08
CA ARG A 73 -10.17 3.41 3.83
C ARG A 73 -8.69 3.62 4.10
N PHE A 74 -7.87 2.65 3.71
CA PHE A 74 -6.42 2.78 3.63
C PHE A 74 -6.05 3.00 2.17
N ASP A 75 -5.48 4.15 1.87
CA ASP A 75 -5.03 4.49 0.52
C ASP A 75 -3.72 5.26 0.56
N LEU A 76 -2.90 5.02 -0.44
CA LEU A 76 -1.55 5.55 -0.49
C LEU A 76 -1.14 5.84 -1.94
N ALA A 77 -0.64 7.04 -2.17
CA ALA A 77 0.08 7.44 -3.36
C ALA A 77 1.55 7.67 -3.02
N ILE A 78 2.43 7.03 -3.79
CA ILE A 78 3.88 7.03 -3.58
C ILE A 78 4.53 7.86 -4.69
N TRP A 79 5.23 8.91 -4.30
CA TRP A 79 5.89 9.85 -5.21
C TRP A 79 7.39 9.89 -4.96
N SER A 80 8.16 10.10 -6.01
CA SER A 80 9.58 10.43 -5.90
C SER A 80 9.96 11.50 -6.92
N GLY A 81 10.53 12.62 -6.44
CA GLY A 81 10.94 13.71 -7.31
C GLY A 81 9.82 14.27 -8.20
N GLY A 82 8.59 14.32 -7.71
CA GLY A 82 7.42 14.78 -8.46
C GLY A 82 6.79 13.75 -9.41
N VAL A 83 7.34 12.54 -9.48
CA VAL A 83 6.80 11.43 -10.30
C VAL A 83 5.91 10.53 -9.43
N LEU A 84 4.69 10.27 -9.87
CA LEU A 84 3.81 9.29 -9.24
C LEU A 84 4.30 7.87 -9.57
N CYS A 85 4.83 7.17 -8.56
CA CYS A 85 5.50 5.88 -8.74
C CYS A 85 4.63 4.68 -8.35
N GLY A 86 3.69 4.83 -7.42
CA GLY A 86 2.87 3.73 -6.93
C GLY A 86 1.54 4.16 -6.34
N LEU A 87 0.57 3.28 -6.40
CA LEU A 87 -0.75 3.43 -5.78
C LEU A 87 -1.12 2.17 -4.99
N THR A 88 -1.73 2.37 -3.84
CA THR A 88 -2.21 1.28 -2.97
C THR A 88 -3.59 1.62 -2.43
N LEU A 89 -4.46 0.62 -2.37
CA LEU A 89 -5.81 0.76 -1.80
C LEU A 89 -6.16 -0.47 -0.97
N GLY A 90 -6.75 -0.23 0.16
CA GLY A 90 -7.22 -1.25 1.07
C GLY A 90 -8.17 -0.68 2.13
N GLY A 91 -8.07 -1.19 3.33
CA GLY A 91 -8.89 -0.74 4.43
C GLY A 91 -8.47 -1.34 5.76
N VAL A 92 -9.08 -0.86 6.83
CA VAL A 92 -8.93 -1.41 8.17
C VAL A 92 -10.19 -2.21 8.51
N SER A 93 -10.00 -3.39 9.08
CA SER A 93 -11.11 -4.27 9.46
C SER A 93 -11.98 -3.65 10.56
N ARG A 94 -13.22 -4.16 10.73
CA ARG A 94 -14.20 -3.63 11.67
C ARG A 94 -13.69 -3.64 13.11
N GLY A 95 -12.90 -4.34 13.60
CA GLY A 95 -12.37 -4.32 14.99
C GLY A 95 -10.96 -3.74 15.07
N ASN A 96 -10.46 -3.07 14.04
CA ASN A 96 -9.06 -2.60 13.91
C ASN A 96 -8.01 -3.73 14.02
N LYS A 97 -8.41 -4.98 13.82
CA LYS A 97 -7.52 -6.14 14.00
C LYS A 97 -6.60 -6.39 12.81
N THR A 98 -6.96 -5.86 11.63
CA THR A 98 -6.22 -6.12 10.39
C THR A 98 -6.21 -4.87 9.52
N VAL A 99 -5.03 -4.49 9.05
CA VAL A 99 -4.85 -3.54 7.95
C VAL A 99 -4.78 -4.34 6.66
N ARG A 100 -5.70 -4.11 5.73
CA ARG A 100 -5.78 -4.82 4.45
C ARG A 100 -5.14 -4.03 3.33
N ILE A 101 -4.41 -4.72 2.49
CA ILE A 101 -3.97 -4.26 1.18
C ILE A 101 -4.72 -5.09 0.14
N ASP A 102 -5.58 -4.43 -0.64
CA ASP A 102 -6.39 -5.07 -1.67
C ASP A 102 -5.76 -4.88 -3.06
N TYR A 103 -5.14 -3.74 -3.31
CA TYR A 103 -4.55 -3.37 -4.60
C TYR A 103 -3.23 -2.64 -4.42
N ILE A 104 -2.21 -3.03 -5.20
CA ILE A 104 -0.94 -2.32 -5.36
C ILE A 104 -0.64 -2.26 -6.87
N GLU A 105 -0.36 -1.08 -7.39
CA GLU A 105 0.08 -0.89 -8.77
C GLU A 105 1.27 0.05 -8.82
N ALA A 106 2.32 -0.34 -9.51
CA ALA A 106 3.47 0.51 -9.81
C ALA A 106 3.26 1.24 -11.15
N ASN A 107 3.84 2.43 -11.27
CA ASN A 107 3.85 3.18 -12.51
C ASN A 107 4.40 2.29 -13.64
N PRO A 108 3.68 2.14 -14.77
CA PRO A 108 4.12 1.31 -15.89
C PRO A 108 5.33 1.90 -16.65
N ASN A 109 5.61 3.18 -16.46
CA ASN A 109 6.79 3.84 -17.03
C ASN A 109 7.99 3.66 -16.11
N LYS A 110 9.20 3.90 -16.64
CA LYS A 110 10.41 3.96 -15.82
C LYS A 110 10.29 5.07 -14.78
N HIS A 111 10.60 4.74 -13.52
CA HIS A 111 10.50 5.68 -12.39
C HIS A 111 11.58 5.39 -11.33
N PRO A 112 11.88 6.37 -10.43
CA PRO A 112 12.98 6.23 -9.46
C PRO A 112 12.82 5.13 -8.41
N LEU A 113 11.60 4.64 -8.16
CA LEU A 113 11.28 3.68 -7.10
C LEU A 113 11.02 2.26 -7.65
N ASP A 114 11.64 1.89 -8.76
CA ASP A 114 11.51 0.53 -9.30
C ASP A 114 11.84 -0.52 -8.22
N LYS A 115 11.00 -1.56 -8.14
CA LYS A 115 11.06 -2.66 -7.14
C LYS A 115 10.89 -2.23 -5.68
N LYS A 116 10.58 -0.97 -5.39
CA LYS A 116 10.41 -0.47 -4.01
C LYS A 116 8.94 -0.25 -3.61
N ILE A 117 8.00 -0.24 -4.55
CA ILE A 117 6.60 0.13 -4.30
C ILE A 117 5.92 -0.79 -3.29
N ALA A 118 6.01 -2.11 -3.47
CA ALA A 118 5.41 -3.08 -2.55
C ALA A 118 5.99 -2.94 -1.13
N GLY A 119 7.31 -2.80 -1.01
CA GLY A 119 7.98 -2.62 0.28
C GLY A 119 7.51 -1.37 1.02
N ILE A 120 7.40 -0.24 0.33
CA ILE A 120 6.90 1.02 0.90
C ILE A 120 5.44 0.86 1.35
N ALA A 121 4.58 0.29 0.51
CA ALA A 121 3.17 0.07 0.85
C ALA A 121 2.99 -0.83 2.08
N ILE A 122 3.77 -1.90 2.17
CA ILE A 122 3.78 -2.82 3.32
C ILE A 122 4.29 -2.11 4.58
N ALA A 123 5.36 -1.35 4.49
CA ALA A 123 5.90 -0.59 5.63
C ALA A 123 4.87 0.41 6.18
N VAL A 124 4.15 1.12 5.32
CA VAL A 124 3.05 2.02 5.73
C VAL A 124 1.93 1.22 6.40
N ALA A 125 1.52 0.09 5.85
CA ALA A 125 0.48 -0.74 6.44
C ALA A 125 0.87 -1.28 7.83
N ILE A 126 2.13 -1.66 8.02
CA ILE A 126 2.68 -2.09 9.32
C ILE A 126 2.65 -0.92 10.32
N SER A 127 3.15 0.26 9.93
CA SER A 127 3.14 1.44 10.80
C SER A 127 1.72 1.85 11.21
N VAL A 128 0.77 1.84 10.28
CA VAL A 128 -0.65 2.04 10.60
C VAL A 128 -1.14 0.97 11.56
N GLY A 129 -0.81 -0.30 11.31
CA GLY A 129 -1.18 -1.43 12.18
C GLY A 129 -0.69 -1.25 13.61
N GLN A 130 0.55 -0.84 13.81
CA GLN A 130 1.12 -0.55 15.14
C GLN A 130 0.35 0.57 15.85
N LYS A 131 0.02 1.64 15.14
CA LYS A 131 -0.68 2.81 15.71
C LYS A 131 -2.13 2.53 16.12
N ILE A 132 -2.77 1.55 15.53
CA ILE A 132 -4.15 1.14 15.86
C ILE A 132 -4.21 -0.16 16.66
N ASN A 133 -3.08 -0.72 17.08
CA ASN A 133 -2.96 -2.03 17.74
C ASN A 133 -3.60 -3.16 16.93
N ALA A 134 -3.39 -3.16 15.62
CA ALA A 134 -3.79 -4.27 14.77
C ALA A 134 -2.87 -5.48 14.99
N SER A 135 -3.43 -6.68 14.86
CA SER A 135 -2.67 -7.93 14.98
C SER A 135 -1.96 -8.30 13.68
N HIS A 136 -2.54 -7.94 12.54
CA HIS A 136 -2.06 -8.38 11.22
C HIS A 136 -2.16 -7.29 10.16
N VAL A 137 -1.24 -7.38 9.19
CA VAL A 137 -1.43 -6.85 7.84
C VAL A 137 -1.84 -8.02 6.94
N ALA A 138 -2.83 -7.83 6.09
CA ALA A 138 -3.30 -8.83 5.14
C ALA A 138 -3.18 -8.33 3.69
N ILE A 139 -2.72 -9.19 2.80
CA ILE A 139 -2.71 -8.95 1.36
C ILE A 139 -3.73 -9.87 0.71
N PHE A 140 -4.67 -9.29 -0.03
CA PHE A 140 -5.74 -9.98 -0.71
C PHE A 140 -5.39 -10.24 -2.18
N ASN A 141 -5.68 -11.47 -2.64
CA ASN A 141 -5.57 -11.87 -4.04
C ASN A 141 -4.21 -11.56 -4.68
N PRO A 142 -3.08 -12.14 -4.20
CA PRO A 142 -1.84 -12.09 -4.96
C PRO A 142 -2.08 -12.55 -6.39
N VAL A 143 -1.67 -11.75 -7.37
CA VAL A 143 -2.09 -11.93 -8.77
C VAL A 143 -1.47 -13.15 -9.45
N ASN A 144 -0.36 -13.66 -8.94
CA ASN A 144 0.33 -14.85 -9.43
C ASN A 144 1.39 -15.33 -8.43
N ASP A 145 2.00 -16.48 -8.72
CA ASP A 145 3.00 -17.12 -7.84
C ASP A 145 4.27 -16.28 -7.64
N LYS A 146 4.68 -15.52 -8.64
CA LYS A 146 5.84 -14.62 -8.54
C LYS A 146 5.59 -13.50 -7.54
N VAL A 147 4.42 -12.91 -7.55
CA VAL A 147 3.99 -11.88 -6.60
C VAL A 147 3.80 -12.48 -5.21
N GLU A 148 3.23 -13.67 -5.11
CA GLU A 148 3.13 -14.40 -3.84
C GLU A 148 4.52 -14.66 -3.24
N SER A 149 5.49 -15.09 -4.05
CA SER A 149 6.88 -15.30 -3.62
C SER A 149 7.52 -14.02 -3.10
N LEU A 150 7.26 -12.88 -3.74
CA LEU A 150 7.69 -11.57 -3.26
C LEU A 150 7.12 -11.26 -1.86
N TYR A 151 5.83 -11.48 -1.66
CA TYR A 151 5.21 -11.24 -0.35
C TYR A 151 5.74 -12.18 0.73
N ARG A 152 6.06 -13.43 0.39
CA ARG A 152 6.73 -14.35 1.31
C ARG A 152 8.11 -13.84 1.77
N GLN A 153 8.85 -13.16 0.91
CA GLN A 153 10.12 -12.53 1.28
C GLN A 153 9.95 -11.42 2.31
N PHE A 154 8.80 -10.73 2.34
CA PHE A 154 8.45 -9.77 3.38
C PHE A 154 7.93 -10.42 4.68
N GLY A 155 7.80 -11.74 4.73
CA GLY A 155 7.30 -12.47 5.89
C GLY A 155 5.81 -12.82 5.87
N PHE A 156 5.10 -12.52 4.79
CA PHE A 156 3.70 -12.91 4.65
C PHE A 156 3.56 -14.42 4.48
N GLN A 157 2.54 -14.99 5.13
CA GLN A 157 2.24 -16.41 5.09
C GLN A 157 0.74 -16.65 4.91
N ARG A 158 0.40 -17.79 4.33
CA ARG A 158 -0.97 -18.29 4.36
C ARG A 158 -1.20 -18.93 5.71
N MET A 159 -2.15 -18.45 6.48
CA MET A 159 -2.45 -18.97 7.83
C MET A 159 -3.92 -18.82 8.17
N SER A 160 -4.39 -19.58 9.15
CA SER A 160 -5.70 -19.40 9.74
C SER A 160 -5.66 -18.26 10.76
N ILE A 161 -6.62 -17.33 10.64
CA ILE A 161 -6.80 -16.24 11.59
C ILE A 161 -8.16 -16.41 12.25
N TYR A 162 -8.18 -16.43 13.57
CA TYR A 162 -9.39 -16.69 14.36
C TYR A 162 -10.17 -17.96 13.94
N GLY A 163 -9.42 -19.05 13.66
CA GLY A 163 -10.00 -20.32 13.24
C GLY A 163 -10.48 -20.36 11.78
N ARG A 164 -10.27 -19.31 10.99
CA ARG A 164 -10.71 -19.20 9.61
C ARG A 164 -9.53 -19.11 8.64
N PHE A 165 -9.50 -20.01 7.65
CA PHE A 165 -8.54 -19.98 6.56
C PHE A 165 -9.16 -19.41 5.29
N LEU A 166 -8.53 -18.39 4.71
CA LEU A 166 -8.92 -17.78 3.44
C LEU A 166 -7.88 -18.08 2.37
N LYS A 167 -8.27 -18.79 1.31
CA LYS A 167 -7.36 -19.25 0.24
C LYS A 167 -6.58 -18.13 -0.45
N ASN A 168 -7.19 -16.95 -0.57
CA ASN A 168 -6.65 -15.85 -1.37
C ASN A 168 -6.06 -14.73 -0.50
N VAL A 169 -5.67 -15.03 0.73
CA VAL A 169 -5.17 -14.04 1.65
C VAL A 169 -3.85 -14.51 2.26
N MET A 170 -2.88 -13.63 2.29
CA MET A 170 -1.63 -13.79 3.02
C MET A 170 -1.60 -12.82 4.19
N TYR A 171 -1.04 -13.23 5.32
CA TYR A 171 -0.98 -12.44 6.54
C TYR A 171 0.47 -12.25 7.01
N LEU A 172 0.72 -11.08 7.58
CA LEU A 172 1.92 -10.75 8.33
C LEU A 172 1.48 -10.30 9.74
N GLU A 173 2.06 -10.87 10.78
CA GLU A 173 1.88 -10.35 12.14
C GLU A 173 2.50 -8.96 12.26
N VAL A 174 1.75 -8.03 12.85
CA VAL A 174 2.27 -6.68 13.10
C VAL A 174 3.27 -6.76 14.24
N PRO A 175 4.54 -6.40 14.02
CA PRO A 175 5.54 -6.42 15.07
C PRO A 175 5.18 -5.41 16.16
N SER A 176 5.56 -5.71 17.40
CA SER A 176 5.44 -4.73 18.50
C SER A 176 6.21 -3.46 18.15
N PRO A 177 5.70 -2.28 18.50
CA PRO A 177 6.46 -1.05 18.35
C PRO A 177 7.72 -1.13 19.24
N ASN A 178 8.86 -0.73 18.68
CA ASN A 178 10.13 -0.63 19.39
C ASN A 178 10.10 0.51 20.41
#